data_6ff96a35a6d70e5b73757d9155b60511
#
_entry.id   6ff96a35a6d70e5b73757d9155b60511
#
_cell.length_a   1.000
_cell.length_b   1.000
_cell.length_c   1.000
_cell.angle_alpha   90.00
_cell.angle_beta   90.00
_cell.angle_gamma   90.00
#
_symmetry.space_group_name_H-M   'P 1'
#
loop_
_entity.id
_entity.type
_entity.pdbx_description
1 polymer ?
#
loop_
_entity_poly.entity_id
_entity_poly.type
_entity_poly.pdbx_seq_one_letter_code
_entity_poly.pdbx_strand_id
1 'polypeptide(L)'
;MSLAVEQVGVRRGGELAIEAVSFELQGGSLTALVGPNGAGKSTLLQAIAGQLPLESGSIQLDGRPLTLTLARRQLALMPQRGEIAWAFPITVRELVGLGRLVAARPGCCDVEAALQRVGLGALAKRRLDQLSGGQQQRALLARTLVQPAQVLLLDEPCAAIDPPARTALLQVMGQLRDAGLTLLVSSHDWGHDLDAYDRVLVLDRQLLADGTPQQVRRALGDLRVGNHRCG
;
A
#
# COMPACT_ATOMS: atom_id res chain seq x y z
N MET A 1 10.43 12.03 -8.26
CA MET A 1 10.80 10.63 -7.96
C MET A 1 9.88 9.70 -8.70
N SER A 2 10.39 8.67 -9.38
CA SER A 2 9.59 7.67 -10.07
C SER A 2 10.00 6.26 -9.63
N LEU A 3 9.02 5.34 -9.55
CA LEU A 3 9.26 3.92 -9.30
C LEU A 3 8.80 3.15 -10.53
N ALA A 4 9.72 2.53 -11.27
CA ALA A 4 9.45 1.71 -12.43
C ALA A 4 9.52 0.22 -12.07
N VAL A 5 8.51 -0.52 -12.49
CA VAL A 5 8.39 -1.98 -12.37
C VAL A 5 8.33 -2.52 -13.80
N GLU A 6 9.30 -3.36 -14.20
CA GLU A 6 9.48 -3.80 -15.59
C GLU A 6 9.50 -5.33 -15.66
N GLN A 7 8.50 -5.92 -16.31
CA GLN A 7 8.36 -7.36 -16.58
C GLN A 7 8.57 -8.23 -15.32
N VAL A 8 8.09 -7.74 -14.16
CA VAL A 8 8.30 -8.40 -12.88
C VAL A 8 7.48 -9.67 -12.78
N GLY A 9 8.16 -10.79 -12.51
CA GLY A 9 7.62 -12.09 -12.14
C GLY A 9 8.03 -12.47 -10.73
N VAL A 10 7.11 -13.06 -9.94
CA VAL A 10 7.36 -13.47 -8.56
C VAL A 10 6.74 -14.83 -8.30
N ARG A 11 7.51 -15.77 -7.71
CA ARG A 11 6.98 -17.06 -7.21
C ARG A 11 6.68 -16.99 -5.72
N ARG A 12 5.61 -17.66 -5.32
CA ARG A 12 5.26 -17.86 -3.91
C ARG A 12 4.74 -19.30 -3.71
N GLY A 13 5.37 -20.04 -2.81
CA GLY A 13 4.98 -21.43 -2.58
C GLY A 13 5.16 -22.36 -3.80
N GLY A 14 6.10 -22.06 -4.70
CA GLY A 14 6.33 -22.80 -5.93
C GLY A 14 5.47 -22.38 -7.13
N GLU A 15 4.40 -21.62 -6.93
CA GLU A 15 3.53 -21.10 -7.99
C GLU A 15 3.92 -19.68 -8.42
N LEU A 16 3.71 -19.36 -9.70
CA LEU A 16 3.90 -18.03 -10.24
C LEU A 16 2.73 -17.14 -9.80
N ALA A 17 2.98 -16.29 -8.78
CA ALA A 17 1.97 -15.43 -8.20
C ALA A 17 1.83 -14.10 -8.96
N ILE A 18 2.90 -13.65 -9.60
CA ILE A 18 2.96 -12.44 -10.45
C ILE A 18 3.70 -12.80 -11.73
N GLU A 19 3.17 -12.36 -12.87
CA GLU A 19 3.70 -12.69 -14.19
C GLU A 19 3.80 -11.43 -15.07
N ALA A 20 5.03 -11.06 -15.43
CA ALA A 20 5.39 -10.01 -16.39
C ALA A 20 4.69 -8.65 -16.14
N VAL A 21 4.55 -8.25 -14.87
CA VAL A 21 3.89 -6.98 -14.50
C VAL A 21 4.82 -5.81 -14.79
N SER A 22 4.28 -4.80 -15.50
CA SER A 22 5.01 -3.55 -15.83
C SER A 22 4.13 -2.34 -15.59
N PHE A 23 4.63 -1.36 -14.83
CA PHE A 23 4.04 -0.04 -14.64
C PHE A 23 5.07 0.93 -14.06
N GLU A 24 4.76 2.22 -14.09
CA GLU A 24 5.58 3.25 -13.47
C GLU A 24 4.71 4.12 -12.53
N LEU A 25 5.16 4.36 -11.30
CA LEU A 25 4.54 5.31 -10.38
C LEU A 25 5.26 6.64 -10.46
N GLN A 26 4.50 7.70 -10.70
CA GLN A 26 5.01 9.07 -10.67
C GLN A 26 5.07 9.58 -9.24
N GLY A 27 6.07 10.43 -8.95
CA GLY A 27 6.21 11.06 -7.64
C GLY A 27 5.00 11.91 -7.26
N GLY A 28 4.58 11.84 -5.99
CA GLY A 28 3.44 12.58 -5.49
C GLY A 28 2.10 12.11 -6.07
N SER A 29 1.93 10.80 -6.30
CA SER A 29 0.70 10.20 -6.79
C SER A 29 0.10 9.21 -5.78
N LEU A 30 -1.23 9.08 -5.82
CA LEU A 30 -1.99 8.09 -5.06
C LEU A 30 -2.61 7.09 -6.03
N THR A 31 -2.01 5.89 -6.10
CA THR A 31 -2.38 4.83 -7.05
C THR A 31 -3.03 3.66 -6.32
N ALA A 32 -4.21 3.22 -6.79
CA ALA A 32 -4.84 2.00 -6.33
C ALA A 32 -4.32 0.78 -7.09
N LEU A 33 -4.03 -0.31 -6.40
CA LEU A 33 -3.76 -1.63 -6.94
C LEU A 33 -4.95 -2.53 -6.60
N VAL A 34 -5.86 -2.74 -7.55
CA VAL A 34 -7.10 -3.47 -7.31
C VAL A 34 -7.08 -4.84 -7.98
N GLY A 35 -7.80 -5.78 -7.41
CA GLY A 35 -7.91 -7.15 -7.92
C GLY A 35 -8.55 -8.09 -6.92
N PRO A 36 -8.97 -9.29 -7.33
CA PRO A 36 -9.57 -10.27 -6.44
C PRO A 36 -8.59 -10.75 -5.37
N ASN A 37 -9.10 -11.48 -4.39
CA ASN A 37 -8.24 -12.18 -3.43
C ASN A 37 -7.42 -13.24 -4.18
N GLY A 38 -6.12 -13.32 -3.86
CA GLY A 38 -5.20 -14.20 -4.57
C GLY A 38 -4.63 -13.63 -5.88
N ALA A 39 -5.01 -12.44 -6.32
CA ALA A 39 -4.48 -11.77 -7.52
C ALA A 39 -2.98 -11.44 -7.47
N GLY A 40 -2.33 -11.59 -6.32
CA GLY A 40 -0.91 -11.30 -6.15
C GLY A 40 -0.59 -9.89 -5.63
N LYS A 41 -1.59 -9.08 -5.23
CA LYS A 41 -1.39 -7.69 -4.76
C LYS A 41 -0.34 -7.59 -3.64
N SER A 42 -0.53 -8.33 -2.55
CA SER A 42 0.43 -8.34 -1.42
C SER A 42 1.80 -8.87 -1.84
N THR A 43 1.84 -9.87 -2.72
CA THR A 43 3.08 -10.42 -3.27
C THR A 43 3.85 -9.36 -4.06
N LEU A 44 3.16 -8.58 -4.89
CA LEU A 44 3.76 -7.50 -5.65
C LEU A 44 4.28 -6.38 -4.72
N LEU A 45 3.49 -5.96 -3.72
CA LEU A 45 3.94 -4.96 -2.74
C LEU A 45 5.17 -5.45 -1.95
N GLN A 46 5.19 -6.71 -1.51
CA GLN A 46 6.33 -7.31 -0.81
C GLN A 46 7.57 -7.41 -1.70
N ALA A 47 7.41 -7.74 -2.99
CA ALA A 47 8.50 -7.77 -3.96
C ALA A 47 9.08 -6.38 -4.20
N ILE A 48 8.23 -5.35 -4.37
CA ILE A 48 8.66 -3.95 -4.49
C ILE A 48 9.39 -3.49 -3.23
N ALA A 49 8.93 -3.90 -2.04
CA ALA A 49 9.61 -3.61 -0.77
C ALA A 49 10.93 -4.38 -0.58
N GLY A 50 11.29 -5.27 -1.52
CA GLY A 50 12.49 -6.11 -1.44
C GLY A 50 12.40 -7.25 -0.41
N GLN A 51 11.18 -7.63 0.00
CA GLN A 51 10.96 -8.74 0.93
C GLN A 51 10.85 -10.09 0.24
N LEU A 52 10.56 -10.11 -1.07
CA LEU A 52 10.51 -11.30 -1.91
C LEU A 52 11.48 -11.14 -3.08
N PRO A 53 12.19 -12.22 -3.47
CA PRO A 53 13.03 -12.20 -4.66
C PRO A 53 12.17 -12.13 -5.93
N LEU A 54 12.70 -11.46 -6.94
CA LEU A 54 12.13 -11.48 -8.28
C LEU A 54 12.55 -12.77 -9.00
N GLU A 55 11.62 -13.43 -9.68
CA GLU A 55 11.90 -14.51 -10.62
C GLU A 55 12.40 -13.95 -11.96
N SER A 56 11.80 -12.81 -12.38
CA SER A 56 12.14 -12.11 -13.61
C SER A 56 11.88 -10.63 -13.49
N GLY A 57 12.39 -9.86 -14.45
CA GLY A 57 12.18 -8.42 -14.54
C GLY A 57 13.08 -7.61 -13.63
N SER A 58 12.77 -6.32 -13.52
CA SER A 58 13.53 -5.39 -12.70
C SER A 58 12.63 -4.35 -12.05
N ILE A 59 13.12 -3.78 -10.93
CA ILE A 59 12.51 -2.63 -10.28
C ILE A 59 13.55 -1.54 -10.17
N GLN A 60 13.17 -0.30 -10.52
CA GLN A 60 14.05 0.85 -10.51
C GLN A 60 13.39 1.99 -9.73
N LEU A 61 14.21 2.77 -9.04
CA LEU A 61 13.83 4.01 -8.37
C LEU A 61 14.68 5.16 -8.94
N ASP A 62 14.03 6.14 -9.57
CA ASP A 62 14.70 7.25 -10.28
C ASP A 62 15.75 6.75 -11.29
N GLY A 63 15.41 5.71 -12.08
CA GLY A 63 16.27 5.11 -13.09
C GLY A 63 17.45 4.28 -12.52
N ARG A 64 17.48 4.05 -11.20
CA ARG A 64 18.52 3.23 -10.55
C ARG A 64 17.91 1.90 -10.08
N PRO A 65 18.62 0.76 -10.26
CA PRO A 65 18.17 -0.52 -9.76
C PRO A 65 17.85 -0.46 -8.26
N LEU A 66 16.70 -0.98 -7.89
CA LEU A 66 16.23 -1.00 -6.50
C LEU A 66 16.97 -2.08 -5.70
N THR A 67 18.02 -1.69 -5.00
CA THR A 67 18.72 -2.56 -4.04
C THR A 67 17.97 -2.63 -2.72
N LEU A 68 18.19 -3.69 -1.91
CA LEU A 68 17.62 -3.80 -0.55
C LEU A 68 17.94 -2.57 0.32
N THR A 69 19.15 -2.02 0.20
CA THR A 69 19.55 -0.83 0.95
C THR A 69 18.76 0.40 0.51
N LEU A 70 18.52 0.57 -0.79
CA LEU A 70 17.74 1.68 -1.32
C LEU A 70 16.26 1.52 -0.94
N ALA A 71 15.71 0.31 -1.07
CA ALA A 71 14.35 -0.02 -0.67
C ALA A 71 14.09 0.35 0.80
N ARG A 72 14.94 -0.09 1.73
CA ARG A 72 14.83 0.23 3.17
C ARG A 72 14.94 1.72 3.50
N ARG A 73 15.53 2.53 2.63
CA ARG A 73 15.69 3.99 2.82
C ARG A 73 14.57 4.81 2.21
N GLN A 74 13.93 4.31 1.17
CA GLN A 74 13.01 5.07 0.34
C GLN A 74 11.59 4.52 0.30
N LEU A 75 11.40 3.24 0.65
CA LEU A 75 10.11 2.59 0.64
C LEU A 75 9.72 2.17 2.06
N ALA A 76 8.44 2.32 2.39
CA ALA A 76 7.87 1.77 3.62
C ALA A 76 6.64 0.91 3.27
N LEU A 77 6.63 -0.32 3.77
CA LEU A 77 5.51 -1.24 3.61
C LEU A 77 4.65 -1.25 4.87
N MET A 78 3.37 -0.96 4.71
CA MET A 78 2.34 -1.21 5.71
C MET A 78 1.79 -2.62 5.49
N PRO A 79 1.98 -3.55 6.43
CA PRO A 79 1.48 -4.92 6.31
C PRO A 79 -0.03 -4.96 6.52
N GLN A 80 -0.65 -6.07 6.13
CA GLN A 80 -2.06 -6.32 6.45
C GLN A 80 -2.28 -6.39 7.96
N ARG A 81 -3.45 -5.91 8.40
CA ARG A 81 -3.84 -5.92 9.82
C ARG A 81 -3.78 -7.32 10.46
N GLY A 82 -4.12 -8.36 9.70
CA GLY A 82 -4.10 -9.75 10.16
C GLY A 82 -2.72 -10.30 10.52
N GLU A 83 -1.65 -9.65 10.07
CA GLU A 83 -0.26 -10.04 10.38
C GLU A 83 0.23 -9.50 11.74
N ILE A 84 -0.57 -8.68 12.43
CA ILE A 84 -0.18 -8.03 13.68
C ILE A 84 -0.82 -8.71 14.89
N ALA A 85 -0.02 -9.00 15.90
CA ALA A 85 -0.49 -9.53 17.18
C ALA A 85 -1.09 -8.40 18.05
N TRP A 86 -2.35 -8.05 17.81
CA TRP A 86 -3.03 -6.95 18.51
C TRP A 86 -3.21 -7.15 20.01
N ALA A 87 -3.16 -8.38 20.49
CA ALA A 87 -3.17 -8.71 21.91
C ALA A 87 -1.84 -8.42 22.64
N PHE A 88 -0.79 -8.02 21.90
CA PHE A 88 0.49 -7.71 22.50
C PHE A 88 0.38 -6.50 23.45
N PRO A 89 0.95 -6.56 24.69
CA PRO A 89 0.68 -5.58 25.73
C PRO A 89 1.51 -4.30 25.59
N ILE A 90 1.45 -3.67 24.41
CA ILE A 90 2.09 -2.37 24.15
C ILE A 90 1.05 -1.31 23.81
N THR A 91 1.45 -0.07 23.91
CA THR A 91 0.66 1.11 23.57
C THR A 91 0.75 1.46 22.08
N VAL A 92 -0.16 2.31 21.62
CA VAL A 92 -0.15 2.85 20.25
C VAL A 92 1.18 3.56 19.95
N ARG A 93 1.69 4.37 20.90
CA ARG A 93 2.97 5.08 20.78
C ARG A 93 4.14 4.10 20.60
N GLU A 94 4.18 3.04 21.37
CA GLU A 94 5.22 2.01 21.26
C GLU A 94 5.16 1.29 19.94
N LEU A 95 3.97 0.87 19.46
CA LEU A 95 3.79 0.28 18.14
C LEU A 95 4.34 1.21 17.04
N VAL A 96 3.96 2.50 17.06
CA VAL A 96 4.43 3.47 16.08
C VAL A 96 5.94 3.65 16.17
N GLY A 97 6.49 3.70 17.39
CA GLY A 97 7.93 3.78 17.64
C GLY A 97 8.74 2.62 17.03
N LEU A 98 8.16 1.40 16.97
CA LEU A 98 8.80 0.25 16.33
C LEU A 98 9.07 0.47 14.83
N GLY A 99 8.31 1.35 14.15
CA GLY A 99 8.59 1.71 12.76
C GLY A 99 9.98 2.32 12.54
N ARG A 100 10.55 2.95 13.58
CA ARG A 100 11.91 3.52 13.53
C ARG A 100 13.02 2.46 13.47
N LEU A 101 12.75 1.25 13.95
CA LEU A 101 13.74 0.15 13.95
C LEU A 101 14.02 -0.36 12.53
N VAL A 102 13.07 -0.19 11.62
CA VAL A 102 13.21 -0.57 10.21
C VAL A 102 13.97 0.51 9.43
N ALA A 103 14.01 1.74 9.94
CA ALA A 103 14.65 2.88 9.29
C ALA A 103 16.19 2.77 9.34
N ALA A 104 16.82 2.96 8.18
CA ALA A 104 18.29 3.02 8.08
C ALA A 104 18.90 4.27 8.75
N ARG A 105 18.09 5.17 9.30
CA ARG A 105 18.51 6.39 10.03
C ARG A 105 17.67 6.56 11.31
N PRO A 106 18.23 6.31 12.49
CA PRO A 106 17.56 6.62 13.75
C PRO A 106 17.29 8.12 13.88
N GLY A 107 16.07 8.49 14.32
CA GLY A 107 15.79 9.86 14.78
C GLY A 107 15.19 10.84 13.77
N CYS A 108 14.94 10.45 12.51
CA CYS A 108 14.45 11.40 11.50
C CYS A 108 12.94 11.66 11.52
N CYS A 109 12.11 10.85 12.19
CA CYS A 109 10.67 11.01 12.16
C CYS A 109 10.07 11.03 13.57
N ASP A 110 9.21 12.03 13.81
CA ASP A 110 8.56 12.22 15.09
C ASP A 110 7.32 11.31 15.21
N VAL A 111 7.29 10.47 16.25
CA VAL A 111 6.16 9.59 16.58
C VAL A 111 4.90 10.42 16.86
N GLU A 112 5.05 11.55 17.56
CA GLU A 112 3.93 12.41 17.88
C GLU A 112 3.32 13.04 16.62
N ALA A 113 4.17 13.54 15.72
CA ALA A 113 3.72 14.07 14.43
C ALA A 113 3.00 13.02 13.60
N ALA A 114 3.49 11.77 13.56
CA ALA A 114 2.84 10.67 12.86
C ALA A 114 1.48 10.33 13.49
N LEU A 115 1.38 10.28 14.83
CA LEU A 115 0.12 10.06 15.54
C LEU A 115 -0.89 11.18 15.32
N GLN A 116 -0.45 12.43 15.27
CA GLN A 116 -1.32 13.56 14.97
C GLN A 116 -1.86 13.48 13.54
N ARG A 117 -1.02 13.18 12.56
CA ARG A 117 -1.43 13.04 11.15
C ARG A 117 -2.55 12.03 10.93
N VAL A 118 -2.56 10.92 11.68
CA VAL A 118 -3.60 9.89 11.58
C VAL A 118 -4.73 10.08 12.60
N GLY A 119 -4.75 11.18 13.38
CA GLY A 119 -5.77 11.46 14.38
C GLY A 119 -5.76 10.51 15.58
N LEU A 120 -4.58 10.02 15.98
CA LEU A 120 -4.40 9.13 17.14
C LEU A 120 -3.63 9.75 18.30
N GLY A 121 -3.32 11.05 18.27
CA GLY A 121 -2.54 11.72 19.31
C GLY A 121 -3.11 11.52 20.72
N ALA A 122 -4.44 11.70 20.90
CA ALA A 122 -5.11 11.47 22.19
C ALA A 122 -5.11 9.99 22.65
N LEU A 123 -4.87 9.06 21.74
CA LEU A 123 -4.85 7.61 22.00
C LEU A 123 -3.44 7.04 22.13
N ALA A 124 -2.40 7.86 22.11
CA ALA A 124 -1.00 7.44 22.11
C ALA A 124 -0.64 6.46 23.25
N LYS A 125 -1.24 6.64 24.43
CA LYS A 125 -1.03 5.79 25.64
C LYS A 125 -2.00 4.61 25.72
N ARG A 126 -2.99 4.50 24.81
CA ARG A 126 -3.96 3.40 24.81
C ARG A 126 -3.28 2.11 24.36
N ARG A 127 -3.67 0.98 24.96
CA ARG A 127 -3.19 -0.36 24.56
C ARG A 127 -3.77 -0.76 23.22
N LEU A 128 -3.05 -1.60 22.47
CA LEU A 128 -3.45 -2.06 21.14
C LEU A 128 -4.75 -2.86 21.14
N ASP A 129 -4.96 -3.69 22.17
CA ASP A 129 -6.16 -4.53 22.34
C ASP A 129 -7.46 -3.74 22.59
N GLN A 130 -7.34 -2.45 22.91
CA GLN A 130 -8.47 -1.54 23.14
C GLN A 130 -8.84 -0.68 21.91
N LEU A 131 -8.16 -0.90 20.79
CA LEU A 131 -8.40 -0.14 19.58
C LEU A 131 -9.52 -0.74 18.72
N SER A 132 -10.38 0.12 18.15
CA SER A 132 -11.27 -0.29 17.06
C SER A 132 -10.48 -0.66 15.79
N GLY A 133 -11.09 -1.40 14.87
CA GLY A 133 -10.46 -1.77 13.60
C GLY A 133 -9.90 -0.59 12.82
N GLY A 134 -10.65 0.52 12.72
CA GLY A 134 -10.18 1.73 12.06
C GLY A 134 -9.04 2.43 12.80
N GLN A 135 -9.03 2.37 14.15
CA GLN A 135 -7.90 2.88 14.95
C GLN A 135 -6.65 2.02 14.76
N GLN A 136 -6.80 0.70 14.66
CA GLN A 136 -5.70 -0.22 14.36
C GLN A 136 -5.08 0.07 12.99
N GLN A 137 -5.90 0.26 11.94
CA GLN A 137 -5.41 0.62 10.60
C GLN A 137 -4.65 1.96 10.62
N ARG A 138 -5.19 2.98 11.29
CA ARG A 138 -4.50 4.26 11.45
C ARG A 138 -3.20 4.14 12.26
N ALA A 139 -3.13 3.26 13.23
CA ALA A 139 -1.90 2.99 13.98
C ALA A 139 -0.82 2.33 13.10
N LEU A 140 -1.19 1.41 12.20
CA LEU A 140 -0.27 0.83 11.21
C LEU A 140 0.22 1.88 10.22
N LEU A 141 -0.66 2.75 9.74
CA LEU A 141 -0.25 3.85 8.87
C LEU A 141 0.73 4.78 9.60
N ALA A 142 0.45 5.16 10.86
CA ALA A 142 1.39 5.97 11.65
C ALA A 142 2.75 5.29 11.82
N ARG A 143 2.77 3.96 12.09
CA ARG A 143 4.01 3.17 12.14
C ARG A 143 4.78 3.18 10.82
N THR A 144 4.08 3.26 9.71
CA THR A 144 4.70 3.36 8.38
C THR A 144 5.27 4.77 8.15
N LEU A 145 4.56 5.82 8.59
CA LEU A 145 4.96 7.22 8.43
C LEU A 145 6.18 7.64 9.23
N VAL A 146 6.57 6.93 10.29
CA VAL A 146 7.81 7.21 11.03
C VAL A 146 9.05 6.67 10.34
N GLN A 147 8.89 5.96 9.21
CA GLN A 147 10.01 5.55 8.37
C GLN A 147 10.35 6.68 7.38
N PRO A 148 11.63 6.94 7.10
CA PRO A 148 12.05 8.00 6.18
C PRO A 148 11.85 7.58 4.72
N ALA A 149 10.61 7.26 4.35
CA ALA A 149 10.25 6.77 3.03
C ALA A 149 9.57 7.86 2.21
N GLN A 150 9.77 7.82 0.91
CA GLN A 150 9.07 8.66 -0.06
C GLN A 150 8.01 7.88 -0.85
N VAL A 151 8.11 6.55 -0.85
CA VAL A 151 7.08 5.65 -1.40
C VAL A 151 6.47 4.84 -0.27
N LEU A 152 5.16 4.90 -0.16
CA LEU A 152 4.37 4.11 0.79
C LEU A 152 3.65 3.00 0.03
N LEU A 153 3.89 1.76 0.41
CA LEU A 153 3.22 0.57 -0.08
C LEU A 153 2.23 0.15 0.99
N LEU A 154 0.93 0.31 0.74
CA LEU A 154 -0.10 0.07 1.74
C LEU A 154 -0.93 -1.16 1.37
N ASP A 155 -0.82 -2.23 2.17
CA ASP A 155 -1.53 -3.47 1.89
C ASP A 155 -2.88 -3.51 2.62
N GLU A 156 -3.96 -3.36 1.85
CA GLU A 156 -5.35 -3.33 2.29
C GLU A 156 -5.64 -2.41 3.49
N PRO A 157 -5.21 -1.13 3.47
CA PRO A 157 -5.36 -0.22 4.61
C PRO A 157 -6.82 0.05 4.99
N CYS A 158 -7.75 -0.13 4.06
CA CYS A 158 -9.19 0.10 4.26
C CYS A 158 -9.98 -1.19 4.53
N ALA A 159 -9.32 -2.35 4.72
CA ALA A 159 -10.02 -3.61 4.94
C ALA A 159 -10.68 -3.66 6.32
N ALA A 160 -11.92 -4.17 6.37
CA ALA A 160 -12.69 -4.43 7.58
C ALA A 160 -12.81 -3.22 8.54
N ILE A 161 -12.97 -2.01 7.97
CA ILE A 161 -13.29 -0.79 8.71
C ILE A 161 -14.61 -0.19 8.22
N ASP A 162 -15.26 0.55 9.10
CA ASP A 162 -16.54 1.20 8.82
C ASP A 162 -16.38 2.36 7.80
N PRO A 163 -17.46 2.75 7.09
CA PRO A 163 -17.37 3.78 6.06
C PRO A 163 -16.81 5.13 6.56
N PRO A 164 -17.17 5.66 7.75
CA PRO A 164 -16.58 6.89 8.25
C PRO A 164 -15.07 6.81 8.49
N ALA A 165 -14.58 5.69 9.06
CA ALA A 165 -13.16 5.47 9.28
C ALA A 165 -12.39 5.31 7.97
N ARG A 166 -13.01 4.67 6.96
CA ARG A 166 -12.47 4.54 5.60
C ARG A 166 -12.30 5.91 4.94
N THR A 167 -13.34 6.73 4.95
CA THR A 167 -13.27 8.10 4.41
C THR A 167 -12.16 8.92 5.07
N ALA A 168 -12.06 8.86 6.40
CA ALA A 168 -10.99 9.54 7.12
C ALA A 168 -9.59 9.05 6.71
N LEU A 169 -9.42 7.73 6.48
CA LEU A 169 -8.15 7.18 6.04
C LEU A 169 -7.78 7.59 4.61
N LEU A 170 -8.77 7.60 3.69
CA LEU A 170 -8.59 8.11 2.32
C LEU A 170 -8.17 9.59 2.32
N GLN A 171 -8.78 10.42 3.18
CA GLN A 171 -8.38 11.82 3.35
C GLN A 171 -6.92 11.96 3.82
N VAL A 172 -6.50 11.15 4.79
CA VAL A 172 -5.10 11.13 5.25
C VAL A 172 -4.16 10.74 4.09
N MET A 173 -4.49 9.71 3.31
CA MET A 173 -3.68 9.30 2.15
C MET A 173 -3.61 10.41 1.08
N GLY A 174 -4.71 11.12 0.82
CA GLY A 174 -4.73 12.29 -0.05
C GLY A 174 -3.80 13.41 0.45
N GLN A 175 -3.85 13.73 1.74
CA GLN A 175 -2.95 14.73 2.35
C GLN A 175 -1.47 14.32 2.26
N LEU A 176 -1.17 13.02 2.38
CA LEU A 176 0.20 12.50 2.21
C LEU A 176 0.69 12.66 0.77
N ARG A 177 -0.16 12.36 -0.22
CA ARG A 177 0.11 12.61 -1.64
C ARG A 177 0.36 14.10 -1.89
N ASP A 178 -0.50 14.98 -1.37
CA ASP A 178 -0.37 16.44 -1.54
C ASP A 178 0.90 16.99 -0.86
N ALA A 179 1.40 16.30 0.16
CA ALA A 179 2.72 16.55 0.76
C ALA A 179 3.91 15.98 -0.04
N GLY A 180 3.67 15.39 -1.22
CA GLY A 180 4.69 14.90 -2.15
C GLY A 180 5.06 13.42 -1.98
N LEU A 181 4.39 12.67 -1.11
CA LEU A 181 4.61 11.23 -0.97
C LEU A 181 3.93 10.47 -2.13
N THR A 182 4.55 9.38 -2.56
CA THR A 182 3.98 8.46 -3.55
C THR A 182 3.35 7.28 -2.83
N LEU A 183 2.09 6.96 -3.13
CA LEU A 183 1.37 5.89 -2.47
C LEU A 183 0.90 4.85 -3.49
N LEU A 184 1.20 3.57 -3.23
CA LEU A 184 0.60 2.42 -3.91
C LEU A 184 -0.23 1.63 -2.89
N VAL A 185 -1.54 1.58 -3.10
CA VAL A 185 -2.51 1.10 -2.12
C VAL A 185 -3.25 -0.11 -2.68
N SER A 186 -3.08 -1.29 -2.09
CA SER A 186 -3.87 -2.44 -2.50
C SER A 186 -5.30 -2.37 -1.96
N SER A 187 -6.25 -2.79 -2.77
CA SER A 187 -7.67 -2.91 -2.39
C SER A 187 -8.31 -4.07 -3.15
N HIS A 188 -9.33 -4.68 -2.53
CA HIS A 188 -10.24 -5.59 -3.22
C HIS A 188 -11.58 -4.91 -3.55
N ASP A 189 -11.74 -3.65 -3.17
CA ASP A 189 -12.96 -2.87 -3.38
C ASP A 189 -12.93 -2.15 -4.75
N TRP A 190 -14.00 -2.33 -5.53
CA TRP A 190 -14.21 -1.76 -6.86
C TRP A 190 -15.23 -0.61 -6.86
N GLY A 191 -15.62 -0.14 -5.67
CA GLY A 191 -16.69 0.84 -5.46
C GLY A 191 -16.29 2.29 -5.74
N HIS A 192 -17.10 3.19 -5.17
CA HIS A 192 -16.92 4.65 -5.31
C HIS A 192 -15.60 5.16 -4.72
N ASP A 193 -14.99 4.43 -3.80
CA ASP A 193 -13.72 4.83 -3.17
C ASP A 193 -12.56 4.98 -4.17
N LEU A 194 -12.68 4.34 -5.36
CA LEU A 194 -11.67 4.49 -6.42
C LEU A 194 -11.54 5.92 -6.93
N ASP A 195 -12.58 6.76 -6.78
CA ASP A 195 -12.51 8.17 -7.20
C ASP A 195 -11.57 9.02 -6.35
N ALA A 196 -11.16 8.51 -5.17
CA ALA A 196 -10.15 9.15 -4.33
C ALA A 196 -8.71 8.98 -4.85
N TYR A 197 -8.50 8.10 -5.83
CA TYR A 197 -7.19 7.78 -6.39
C TYR A 197 -6.96 8.50 -7.71
N ASP A 198 -5.72 8.89 -7.98
CA ASP A 198 -5.32 9.51 -9.25
C ASP A 198 -5.27 8.49 -10.38
N ARG A 199 -4.94 7.23 -10.03
CA ARG A 199 -4.73 6.13 -10.97
C ARG A 199 -5.14 4.80 -10.36
N VAL A 200 -5.56 3.86 -11.19
CA VAL A 200 -5.95 2.50 -10.81
C VAL A 200 -5.21 1.49 -11.68
N LEU A 201 -4.54 0.56 -11.05
CA LEU A 201 -3.93 -0.63 -11.65
C LEU A 201 -4.79 -1.84 -11.31
N VAL A 202 -5.21 -2.58 -12.32
CA VAL A 202 -6.00 -3.81 -12.15
C VAL A 202 -5.09 -5.01 -12.29
N LEU A 203 -4.98 -5.79 -11.24
CA LEU A 203 -4.11 -6.97 -11.16
C LEU A 203 -4.91 -8.24 -11.03
N ASP A 204 -4.57 -9.23 -11.84
CA ASP A 204 -4.89 -10.66 -11.64
C ASP A 204 -3.75 -11.50 -12.19
N ARG A 205 -2.73 -11.71 -11.36
CA ARG A 205 -1.40 -12.24 -11.70
C ARG A 205 -0.64 -11.38 -12.73
N GLN A 206 -1.33 -10.85 -13.72
CA GLN A 206 -0.87 -9.91 -14.73
C GLN A 206 -1.58 -8.56 -14.56
N LEU A 207 -1.03 -7.52 -15.15
CA LEU A 207 -1.71 -6.22 -15.20
C LEU A 207 -2.77 -6.25 -16.30
N LEU A 208 -4.05 -6.19 -15.91
CA LEU A 208 -5.19 -6.25 -16.82
C LEU A 208 -5.63 -4.88 -17.33
N ALA A 209 -5.48 -3.84 -16.50
CA ALA A 209 -5.80 -2.46 -16.88
C ALA A 209 -4.98 -1.47 -16.07
N ASP A 210 -4.78 -0.29 -16.64
CA ASP A 210 -4.01 0.81 -16.10
C ASP A 210 -4.59 2.13 -16.62
N GLY A 211 -5.01 3.01 -15.71
CA GLY A 211 -5.59 4.29 -16.10
C GLY A 211 -6.28 5.02 -14.95
N THR A 212 -6.98 6.09 -15.28
CA THR A 212 -7.83 6.79 -14.32
C THR A 212 -8.98 5.90 -13.84
N PRO A 213 -9.58 6.16 -12.66
CA PRO A 213 -10.74 5.40 -12.19
C PRO A 213 -11.86 5.27 -13.24
N GLN A 214 -12.12 6.33 -13.99
CA GLN A 214 -13.15 6.34 -15.06
C GLN A 214 -12.77 5.45 -16.24
N GLN A 215 -11.51 5.48 -16.69
CA GLN A 215 -11.02 4.65 -17.79
C GLN A 215 -11.10 3.16 -17.42
N VAL A 216 -10.67 2.81 -16.21
CA VAL A 216 -10.70 1.42 -15.73
C VAL A 216 -12.14 0.92 -15.59
N ARG A 217 -13.08 1.74 -15.06
CA ARG A 217 -14.50 1.35 -14.99
C ARG A 217 -15.11 1.09 -16.36
N ARG A 218 -14.78 1.88 -17.38
CA ARG A 218 -15.22 1.66 -18.77
C ARG A 218 -14.66 0.36 -19.32
N ALA A 219 -13.35 0.15 -19.23
CA ALA A 219 -12.70 -1.07 -19.72
C ALA A 219 -13.28 -2.34 -19.10
N LEU A 220 -13.56 -2.34 -17.79
CA LEU A 220 -14.15 -3.49 -17.08
C LEU A 220 -15.64 -3.65 -17.40
N GLY A 221 -16.39 -2.57 -17.65
CA GLY A 221 -17.78 -2.62 -18.10
C GLY A 221 -17.89 -3.29 -19.47
N ASP A 222 -17.00 -2.96 -20.40
CA ASP A 222 -16.94 -3.55 -21.73
C ASP A 222 -16.60 -5.04 -21.69
N LEU A 223 -15.70 -5.46 -20.80
CA LEU A 223 -15.35 -6.88 -20.58
C LEU A 223 -16.54 -7.71 -20.06
N ARG A 224 -17.38 -7.14 -19.19
CA ARG A 224 -18.60 -7.81 -18.69
C ARG A 224 -19.68 -7.95 -19.79
N VAL A 225 -19.81 -6.96 -20.66
CA VAL A 225 -20.78 -7.01 -21.78
C VAL A 225 -20.33 -7.98 -22.87
N GLY A 226 -19.01 -8.13 -23.08
CA GLY A 226 -18.45 -9.08 -24.06
C GLY A 226 -18.68 -10.55 -23.69
N ASN A 227 -18.64 -10.90 -22.41
CA ASN A 227 -18.85 -12.29 -21.93
C ASN A 227 -20.32 -12.77 -21.94
N HIS A 228 -21.30 -11.90 -22.19
CA HIS A 228 -22.71 -12.28 -22.31
C HIS A 228 -23.17 -12.51 -23.77
N ARG A 229 -22.26 -12.48 -24.78
CA ARG A 229 -22.61 -12.69 -26.19
C ARG A 229 -22.17 -14.03 -26.78
N CYS A 230 -21.72 -14.98 -25.98
CA CYS A 230 -21.47 -16.36 -26.41
C CYS A 230 -22.29 -17.31 -25.54
N GLY A 231 -23.55 -17.50 -25.94
CA GLY A 231 -24.48 -18.49 -25.40
C GLY A 231 -25.57 -18.70 -26.40
#